data_6498648a307572e11e881ccddb3bbacc
#
_entry.id   6498648a307572e11e881ccddb3bbacc
#
_cell.length_a   1.000
_cell.length_b   1.000
_cell.length_c   1.000
_cell.angle_alpha   90.00
_cell.angle_beta   90.00
_cell.angle_gamma   90.00
#
_symmetry.space_group_name_H-M   'P 1'
#
loop_
_entity.id
_entity.type
_entity.pdbx_description
1 polymer ?
#
loop_
_entity_poly.entity_id
_entity_poly.type
_entity_poly.pdbx_seq_one_letter_code
_entity_poly.pdbx_strand_id
1 'polypeptide(L)'
;MTITKKSGDYMNKEREKRILEEILKTKKVTVKELANKLYASEPSIRRDLVSLERQNLIKRIHGGAILEENGTSSTKIPFVIREMEQSDAKILMAQKAAELVKDGDVIFLDASSSAYNLIPYLALKNDITVITCGVKALSKLSEYNIKTICTGGALIPSCQALVGDDAYSIIEQNNADIFFFSCRGLSDEGFLTDISAQENYVRRKMIKHSKRSYLLCASEKVGKKYYHNLCSTDDITGIISEIDAPK
;
A
#
# COMPACT_ATOMS: atom_id res chain seq x y z
N MET A 1 21.42 27.74 12.33
CA MET A 1 20.15 27.50 13.07
C MET A 1 19.22 26.46 12.39
N THR A 2 19.75 25.53 11.58
CA THR A 2 18.93 24.66 10.68
C THR A 2 18.97 23.15 11.05
N ILE A 3 19.89 22.71 11.90
CA ILE A 3 20.08 21.28 12.20
C ILE A 3 19.13 20.76 13.29
N THR A 4 18.77 21.56 14.26
CA THR A 4 17.88 21.19 15.39
C THR A 4 16.41 21.04 14.98
N LYS A 5 15.96 21.73 13.93
CA LYS A 5 14.57 21.59 13.44
C LYS A 5 14.34 20.25 12.72
N LYS A 6 15.33 19.73 11.98
CA LYS A 6 15.23 18.45 11.27
C LYS A 6 15.18 17.23 12.22
N SER A 7 15.91 17.27 13.34
CA SER A 7 15.89 16.16 14.31
C SER A 7 14.56 16.08 15.09
N GLY A 8 13.97 17.22 15.42
CA GLY A 8 12.66 17.28 16.09
C GLY A 8 11.50 16.77 15.21
N ASP A 9 11.51 17.09 13.92
CA ASP A 9 10.53 16.60 12.94
C ASP A 9 10.64 15.09 12.70
N TYR A 10 11.86 14.55 12.66
CA TYR A 10 12.10 13.12 12.51
C TYR A 10 11.61 12.34 13.74
N MET A 11 11.94 12.81 14.94
CA MET A 11 11.46 12.21 16.19
C MET A 11 9.93 12.26 16.33
N ASN A 12 9.28 13.32 15.83
CA ASN A 12 7.82 13.42 15.83
C ASN A 12 7.19 12.39 14.88
N LYS A 13 7.71 12.25 13.67
CA LYS A 13 7.20 11.28 12.69
C LYS A 13 7.33 9.83 13.17
N GLU A 14 8.46 9.49 13.79
CA GLU A 14 8.68 8.15 14.35
C GLU A 14 7.72 7.87 15.51
N ARG A 15 7.44 8.87 16.36
CA ARG A 15 6.46 8.73 17.45
C ARG A 15 5.03 8.63 16.92
N GLU A 16 4.64 9.42 15.91
CA GLU A 16 3.35 9.30 15.24
C GLU A 16 3.15 7.89 14.65
N LYS A 17 4.18 7.31 14.04
CA LYS A 17 4.14 5.93 13.54
C LYS A 17 3.87 4.93 14.65
N ARG A 18 4.59 5.02 15.76
CA ARG A 18 4.38 4.14 16.94
C ARG A 18 2.99 4.31 17.57
N ILE A 19 2.44 5.52 17.57
CA ILE A 19 1.06 5.77 18.00
C ILE A 19 0.07 5.04 17.09
N LEU A 20 0.25 5.11 15.77
CA LEU A 20 -0.59 4.40 14.80
C LEU A 20 -0.51 2.89 14.98
N GLU A 21 0.69 2.34 15.18
CA GLU A 21 0.89 0.90 15.47
C GLU A 21 0.09 0.45 16.70
N GLU A 22 0.08 1.24 17.76
CA GLU A 22 -0.69 0.94 18.95
C GLU A 22 -2.21 1.02 18.71
N ILE A 23 -2.66 2.05 18.00
CA ILE A 23 -4.09 2.20 17.67
C ILE A 23 -4.56 1.05 16.75
N LEU A 24 -3.74 0.61 15.81
CA LEU A 24 -4.06 -0.53 14.95
C LEU A 24 -4.24 -1.82 15.75
N LYS A 25 -3.41 -2.06 16.78
CA LYS A 25 -3.47 -3.25 17.63
C LYS A 25 -4.69 -3.24 18.55
N THR A 26 -4.96 -2.10 19.19
CA THR A 26 -5.93 -2.01 20.29
C THR A 26 -7.26 -1.37 19.89
N LYS A 27 -7.33 -0.81 18.67
CA LYS A 27 -8.47 -0.05 18.12
C LYS A 27 -8.78 1.24 18.85
N LYS A 28 -8.38 1.37 20.10
CA LYS A 28 -8.58 2.53 20.98
C LYS A 28 -7.40 2.69 21.92
N VAL A 29 -6.95 3.93 22.12
CA VAL A 29 -5.84 4.26 23.03
C VAL A 29 -6.19 5.50 23.85
N THR A 30 -5.60 5.60 25.04
CA THR A 30 -5.67 6.82 25.87
C THR A 30 -4.34 7.59 25.79
N VAL A 31 -4.41 8.90 26.01
CA VAL A 31 -3.21 9.77 26.07
C VAL A 31 -2.24 9.28 27.14
N LYS A 32 -2.76 8.85 28.31
CA LYS A 32 -1.94 8.37 29.44
C LYS A 32 -1.21 7.07 29.11
N GLU A 33 -1.88 6.09 28.49
CA GLU A 33 -1.26 4.85 28.03
C GLU A 33 -0.15 5.10 27.00
N LEU A 34 -0.42 5.94 26.01
CA LEU A 34 0.57 6.32 25.00
C LEU A 34 1.76 7.05 25.62
N ALA A 35 1.52 7.99 26.53
CA ALA A 35 2.59 8.73 27.21
C ALA A 35 3.54 7.79 27.97
N ASN A 36 2.97 6.83 28.74
CA ASN A 36 3.76 5.82 29.45
C ASN A 36 4.51 4.90 28.51
N LYS A 37 3.82 4.35 27.49
CA LYS A 37 4.39 3.36 26.58
C LYS A 37 5.48 3.91 25.66
N LEU A 38 5.33 5.18 25.24
CA LEU A 38 6.26 5.84 24.34
C LEU A 38 7.28 6.73 25.06
N TYR A 39 7.26 6.73 26.40
CA TYR A 39 8.14 7.57 27.21
C TYR A 39 8.09 9.05 26.81
N ALA A 40 6.89 9.58 26.55
CA ALA A 40 6.65 10.94 26.10
C ALA A 40 5.70 11.68 27.05
N SER A 41 5.80 13.02 27.07
CA SER A 41 4.85 13.80 27.86
C SER A 41 3.44 13.79 27.25
N GLU A 42 2.38 13.83 28.08
CA GLU A 42 1.00 13.91 27.59
C GLU A 42 0.76 15.08 26.62
N PRO A 43 1.32 16.30 26.85
CA PRO A 43 1.20 17.39 25.87
C PRO A 43 1.79 17.06 24.51
N SER A 44 2.89 16.27 24.45
CA SER A 44 3.48 15.82 23.20
C SER A 44 2.57 14.83 22.48
N ILE A 45 2.05 13.83 23.20
CA ILE A 45 1.08 12.86 22.65
C ILE A 45 -0.17 13.58 22.13
N ARG A 46 -0.71 14.56 22.87
CA ARG A 46 -1.87 15.34 22.40
C ARG A 46 -1.60 16.07 21.09
N ARG A 47 -0.40 16.63 20.89
CA ARG A 47 0.00 17.28 19.64
C ARG A 47 0.10 16.28 18.50
N ASP A 48 0.68 15.12 18.74
CA ASP A 48 0.78 14.06 17.74
C ASP A 48 -0.60 13.55 17.33
N LEU A 49 -1.51 13.32 18.28
CA LEU A 49 -2.90 12.94 17.99
C LEU A 49 -3.64 14.02 17.17
N VAL A 50 -3.39 15.32 17.42
CA VAL A 50 -3.93 16.40 16.59
C VAL A 50 -3.37 16.32 15.15
N SER A 51 -2.09 16.04 15.01
CA SER A 51 -1.45 15.88 13.71
C SER A 51 -2.02 14.69 12.93
N LEU A 52 -2.16 13.55 13.58
CA LEU A 52 -2.72 12.32 12.98
C LEU A 52 -4.21 12.49 12.59
N GLU A 53 -5.00 13.19 13.40
CA GLU A 53 -6.39 13.50 13.08
C GLU A 53 -6.50 14.44 11.86
N ARG A 54 -5.64 15.46 11.75
CA ARG A 54 -5.57 16.33 10.55
C ARG A 54 -5.20 15.57 9.27
N GLN A 55 -4.47 14.47 9.41
CA GLN A 55 -4.14 13.56 8.31
C GLN A 55 -5.27 12.55 8.02
N ASN A 56 -6.40 12.61 8.74
CA ASN A 56 -7.52 11.66 8.66
C ASN A 56 -7.11 10.20 8.92
N LEU A 57 -6.14 9.98 9.79
CA LEU A 57 -5.65 8.65 10.14
C LEU A 57 -6.34 8.06 11.36
N ILE A 58 -6.82 8.94 12.25
CA ILE A 58 -7.50 8.60 13.49
C ILE A 58 -8.61 9.60 13.79
N LYS A 59 -9.49 9.25 14.73
CA LYS A 59 -10.46 10.16 15.34
C LYS A 59 -10.13 10.34 16.81
N ARG A 60 -9.95 11.58 17.25
CA ARG A 60 -9.76 11.87 18.68
C ARG A 60 -11.07 11.75 19.43
N ILE A 61 -10.98 11.20 20.62
CA ILE A 61 -12.05 11.13 21.62
C ILE A 61 -11.59 11.78 22.92
N HIS A 62 -12.50 11.94 23.89
CA HIS A 62 -12.12 12.46 25.20
C HIS A 62 -11.03 11.59 25.85
N GLY A 63 -9.87 12.18 26.10
CA GLY A 63 -8.72 11.51 26.73
C GLY A 63 -7.92 10.55 25.84
N GLY A 64 -8.19 10.45 24.53
CA GLY A 64 -7.49 9.51 23.67
C GLY A 64 -7.83 9.60 22.18
N ALA A 65 -7.69 8.48 21.48
CA ALA A 65 -8.02 8.33 20.08
C ALA A 65 -8.51 6.92 19.75
N ILE A 66 -9.24 6.80 18.64
CA ILE A 66 -9.69 5.54 18.06
C ILE A 66 -9.27 5.49 16.60
N LEU A 67 -9.04 4.28 16.09
CA LEU A 67 -9.03 4.07 14.65
C LEU A 67 -10.44 4.35 14.15
N GLU A 68 -10.57 5.24 13.20
CA GLU A 68 -11.86 5.44 12.56
C GLU A 68 -12.16 4.21 11.70
N GLU A 69 -12.88 3.25 12.28
CA GLU A 69 -13.51 2.18 11.50
C GLU A 69 -14.62 2.85 10.69
N ASN A 70 -14.27 3.38 9.53
CA ASN A 70 -15.26 3.80 8.57
C ASN A 70 -15.97 2.53 8.09
N GLY A 71 -16.94 2.09 8.88
CA GLY A 71 -17.70 0.85 8.74
C GLY A 71 -18.64 0.80 7.54
N THR A 72 -18.40 1.61 6.55
CA THR A 72 -19.04 1.49 5.24
C THR A 72 -18.00 1.04 4.22
N SER A 73 -18.35 0.04 3.44
CA SER A 73 -17.56 -0.56 2.36
C SER A 73 -17.02 0.45 1.31
N SER A 74 -17.30 1.73 1.48
CA SER A 74 -16.96 2.81 0.56
C SER A 74 -15.77 3.67 0.96
N THR A 75 -15.24 3.56 2.20
CA THR A 75 -14.18 4.46 2.66
C THR A 75 -12.79 3.90 2.37
N LYS A 76 -11.98 4.73 1.71
CA LYS A 76 -10.58 4.37 1.37
C LYS A 76 -9.71 4.42 2.62
N ILE A 77 -9.17 3.30 3.04
CA ILE A 77 -8.16 3.24 4.11
C ILE A 77 -6.87 3.92 3.60
N PRO A 78 -6.32 4.92 4.32
CA PRO A 78 -5.08 5.58 3.93
C PRO A 78 -3.92 4.60 3.71
N PHE A 79 -3.02 4.94 2.76
CA PHE A 79 -1.89 4.07 2.42
C PHE A 79 -1.04 3.70 3.63
N VAL A 80 -0.77 4.67 4.53
CA VAL A 80 0.07 4.45 5.72
C VAL A 80 -0.52 3.40 6.67
N ILE A 81 -1.85 3.37 6.80
CA ILE A 81 -2.56 2.35 7.60
C ILE A 81 -2.44 0.99 6.91
N ARG A 82 -2.72 0.93 5.60
CA ARG A 82 -2.59 -0.31 4.81
C ARG A 82 -1.16 -0.86 4.79
N GLU A 83 -0.14 0.00 4.84
CA GLU A 83 1.26 -0.41 4.91
C GLU A 83 1.57 -1.15 6.21
N MET A 84 1.02 -0.68 7.33
CA MET A 84 1.22 -1.27 8.66
C MET A 84 0.40 -2.54 8.89
N GLU A 85 -0.80 -2.62 8.31
CA GLU A 85 -1.66 -3.80 8.43
C GLU A 85 -1.04 -5.00 7.71
N GLN A 86 -1.08 -6.18 8.35
CA GLN A 86 -0.61 -7.45 7.77
C GLN A 86 0.82 -7.36 7.22
N SER A 87 1.71 -6.67 7.92
CA SER A 87 3.09 -6.45 7.45
C SER A 87 3.83 -7.76 7.17
N ASP A 88 3.71 -8.75 8.05
CA ASP A 88 4.38 -10.04 7.93
C ASP A 88 3.88 -10.82 6.71
N ALA A 89 2.56 -10.86 6.49
CA ALA A 89 1.96 -11.47 5.31
C ALA A 89 2.47 -10.81 4.01
N LYS A 90 2.55 -9.47 3.99
CA LYS A 90 3.08 -8.75 2.82
C LYS A 90 4.55 -9.01 2.57
N ILE A 91 5.36 -9.15 3.62
CA ILE A 91 6.78 -9.50 3.50
C ILE A 91 6.92 -10.91 2.89
N LEU A 92 6.18 -11.89 3.38
CA LEU A 92 6.20 -13.25 2.83
C LEU A 92 5.75 -13.30 1.36
N MET A 93 4.67 -12.60 1.02
CA MET A 93 4.22 -12.48 -0.37
C MET A 93 5.26 -11.81 -1.25
N ALA A 94 5.92 -10.74 -0.76
CA ALA A 94 6.96 -10.03 -1.49
C ALA A 94 8.18 -10.92 -1.77
N GLN A 95 8.60 -11.75 -0.82
CA GLN A 95 9.67 -12.74 -1.02
C GLN A 95 9.32 -13.74 -2.13
N LYS A 96 8.14 -14.39 -2.04
CA LYS A 96 7.65 -15.30 -3.07
C LYS A 96 7.54 -14.62 -4.45
N ALA A 97 7.06 -13.37 -4.50
CA ALA A 97 6.92 -12.61 -5.73
C ALA A 97 8.28 -12.29 -6.38
N ALA A 98 9.29 -11.95 -5.57
CA ALA A 98 10.62 -11.62 -6.06
C ALA A 98 11.33 -12.79 -6.76
N GLU A 99 11.01 -14.04 -6.41
CA GLU A 99 11.54 -15.24 -7.06
C GLU A 99 11.10 -15.36 -8.51
N LEU A 100 9.96 -14.77 -8.87
CA LEU A 100 9.40 -14.77 -10.23
C LEU A 100 10.02 -13.73 -11.16
N VAL A 101 10.77 -12.78 -10.59
CA VAL A 101 11.42 -11.69 -11.33
C VAL A 101 12.80 -12.12 -11.78
N LYS A 102 13.14 -11.84 -13.05
CA LYS A 102 14.44 -12.08 -13.68
C LYS A 102 15.18 -10.77 -13.88
N ASP A 103 16.50 -10.85 -13.98
CA ASP A 103 17.31 -9.72 -14.42
C ASP A 103 16.87 -9.26 -15.81
N GLY A 104 16.81 -7.95 -16.02
CA GLY A 104 16.35 -7.32 -17.25
C GLY A 104 14.83 -7.19 -17.41
N ASP A 105 14.01 -7.73 -16.47
CA ASP A 105 12.54 -7.63 -16.57
C ASP A 105 12.05 -6.18 -16.50
N VAL A 106 11.03 -5.89 -17.30
CA VAL A 106 10.18 -4.71 -17.16
C VAL A 106 8.99 -5.09 -16.28
N ILE A 107 8.79 -4.34 -15.20
CA ILE A 107 7.85 -4.68 -14.12
C ILE A 107 6.81 -3.58 -13.98
N PHE A 108 5.52 -3.93 -14.05
CA PHE A 108 4.49 -3.04 -13.53
C PHE A 108 4.30 -3.26 -12.03
N LEU A 109 4.14 -2.15 -11.27
CA LEU A 109 3.72 -2.16 -9.88
C LEU A 109 2.52 -1.22 -9.70
N ASP A 110 1.44 -1.70 -9.08
CA ASP A 110 0.33 -0.84 -8.70
C ASP A 110 0.64 0.00 -7.44
N ALA A 111 -0.30 0.84 -7.02
CA ALA A 111 -0.17 1.68 -5.83
C ALA A 111 -0.55 0.97 -4.52
N SER A 112 -0.56 -0.37 -4.50
CA SER A 112 -0.89 -1.13 -3.29
C SER A 112 0.27 -1.19 -2.30
N SER A 113 -0.06 -1.31 -1.01
CA SER A 113 0.95 -1.55 0.02
C SER A 113 1.61 -2.93 -0.09
N SER A 114 0.94 -3.92 -0.71
CA SER A 114 1.54 -5.23 -0.96
C SER A 114 2.63 -5.15 -2.03
N ALA A 115 2.37 -4.48 -3.16
CA ALA A 115 3.37 -4.25 -4.19
C ALA A 115 4.53 -3.37 -3.70
N TYR A 116 4.26 -2.37 -2.85
CA TYR A 116 5.28 -1.55 -2.22
C TYR A 116 6.30 -2.38 -1.41
N ASN A 117 5.84 -3.41 -0.70
CA ASN A 117 6.72 -4.29 0.08
C ASN A 117 7.64 -5.17 -0.77
N LEU A 118 7.38 -5.30 -2.08
CA LEU A 118 8.25 -6.03 -3.01
C LEU A 118 9.54 -5.26 -3.33
N ILE A 119 9.52 -3.92 -3.26
CA ILE A 119 10.62 -3.06 -3.73
C ILE A 119 12.00 -3.40 -3.14
N PRO A 120 12.17 -3.65 -1.82
CA PRO A 120 13.47 -4.03 -1.26
C PRO A 120 14.06 -5.30 -1.89
N TYR A 121 13.22 -6.23 -2.32
CA TYR A 121 13.64 -7.49 -2.95
C TYR A 121 13.95 -7.30 -4.43
N LEU A 122 13.28 -6.36 -5.10
CA LEU A 122 13.60 -5.95 -6.48
C LEU A 122 15.00 -5.32 -6.58
N ALA A 123 15.45 -4.66 -5.53
CA ALA A 123 16.80 -4.08 -5.48
C ALA A 123 17.94 -5.12 -5.56
N LEU A 124 17.64 -6.40 -5.41
CA LEU A 124 18.58 -7.51 -5.56
C LEU A 124 18.69 -8.02 -7.01
N LYS A 125 17.90 -7.47 -7.94
CA LYS A 125 17.88 -7.83 -9.36
C LYS A 125 18.65 -6.80 -10.18
N ASN A 126 19.24 -7.25 -11.28
CA ASN A 126 20.03 -6.41 -12.16
C ASN A 126 19.21 -5.92 -13.37
N ASP A 127 19.49 -4.70 -13.83
CA ASP A 127 18.95 -4.12 -15.07
C ASP A 127 17.42 -4.11 -15.20
N ILE A 128 16.69 -4.20 -14.11
CA ILE A 128 15.22 -4.13 -14.13
C ILE A 128 14.73 -2.69 -14.35
N THR A 129 13.57 -2.57 -14.96
CA THR A 129 12.85 -1.29 -15.08
C THR A 129 11.48 -1.43 -14.45
N VAL A 130 11.12 -0.54 -13.53
CA VAL A 130 9.81 -0.53 -12.85
C VAL A 130 8.96 0.61 -13.38
N ILE A 131 7.73 0.32 -13.79
CA ILE A 131 6.71 1.31 -14.18
C ILE A 131 5.62 1.27 -13.12
N THR A 132 5.33 2.40 -12.50
CA THR A 132 4.37 2.44 -11.38
C THR A 132 3.50 3.70 -11.38
N CYS A 133 2.26 3.52 -10.92
CA CYS A 133 1.31 4.59 -10.60
C CYS A 133 1.32 4.96 -9.10
N GLY A 134 2.14 4.30 -8.29
CA GLY A 134 2.19 4.49 -6.83
C GLY A 134 3.20 5.56 -6.41
N VAL A 135 2.75 6.68 -5.85
CA VAL A 135 3.65 7.76 -5.38
C VAL A 135 4.62 7.28 -4.29
N LYS A 136 4.15 6.44 -3.37
CA LYS A 136 5.02 5.84 -2.34
C LYS A 136 6.03 4.87 -2.96
N ALA A 137 5.61 4.11 -3.97
CA ALA A 137 6.49 3.21 -4.70
C ALA A 137 7.60 3.99 -5.43
N LEU A 138 7.27 5.10 -6.09
CA LEU A 138 8.25 5.99 -6.74
C LEU A 138 9.34 6.46 -5.79
N SER A 139 8.95 6.98 -4.62
CA SER A 139 9.90 7.42 -3.61
C SER A 139 10.81 6.28 -3.15
N LYS A 140 10.24 5.11 -2.87
CA LYS A 140 10.99 3.94 -2.40
C LYS A 140 11.93 3.38 -3.47
N LEU A 141 11.49 3.30 -4.72
CA LEU A 141 12.32 2.85 -5.85
C LEU A 141 13.53 3.77 -6.06
N SER A 142 13.34 5.09 -5.88
CA SER A 142 14.45 6.06 -5.94
C SER A 142 15.48 5.86 -4.83
N GLU A 143 15.05 5.49 -3.61
CA GLU A 143 15.99 5.17 -2.51
C GLU A 143 16.90 3.97 -2.83
N TYR A 144 16.39 3.01 -3.62
CA TYR A 144 17.13 1.82 -4.08
C TYR A 144 17.82 1.99 -5.44
N ASN A 145 17.77 3.19 -6.02
CA ASN A 145 18.35 3.49 -7.33
C ASN A 145 17.88 2.57 -8.46
N ILE A 146 16.63 2.12 -8.41
CA ILE A 146 16.01 1.28 -9.44
C ILE A 146 15.50 2.18 -10.57
N LYS A 147 15.82 1.84 -11.82
CA LYS A 147 15.31 2.54 -13.00
C LYS A 147 13.78 2.53 -13.01
N THR A 148 13.17 3.71 -12.99
CA THR A 148 11.73 3.85 -12.74
C THR A 148 11.07 4.81 -13.72
N ILE A 149 9.90 4.42 -14.22
CA ILE A 149 8.99 5.26 -15.01
C ILE A 149 7.73 5.51 -14.18
N CYS A 150 7.38 6.79 -14.01
CA CYS A 150 6.14 7.22 -13.41
C CYS A 150 5.04 7.28 -14.46
N THR A 151 3.85 6.72 -14.19
CA THR A 151 2.73 6.82 -15.13
C THR A 151 2.17 8.23 -15.27
N GLY A 152 2.48 9.15 -14.32
CA GLY A 152 1.81 10.44 -14.31
C GLY A 152 0.31 10.35 -14.02
N GLY A 153 -0.42 11.46 -14.22
CA GLY A 153 -1.86 11.53 -14.03
C GLY A 153 -2.32 12.22 -12.75
N ALA A 154 -3.61 12.14 -12.47
CA ALA A 154 -4.24 12.76 -11.31
C ALA A 154 -3.99 11.95 -10.04
N LEU A 155 -3.59 12.62 -8.95
CA LEU A 155 -3.34 11.97 -7.66
C LEU A 155 -4.64 11.70 -6.90
N ILE A 156 -4.81 10.46 -6.44
CA ILE A 156 -5.76 10.11 -5.37
C ILE A 156 -4.99 10.13 -4.03
N PRO A 157 -5.15 11.18 -3.19
CA PRO A 157 -4.31 11.37 -2.01
C PRO A 157 -4.40 10.23 -0.99
N SER A 158 -5.60 9.68 -0.75
CA SER A 158 -5.82 8.61 0.23
C SER A 158 -5.08 7.31 -0.12
N CYS A 159 -5.00 6.99 -1.42
CA CYS A 159 -4.33 5.77 -1.90
C CYS A 159 -2.89 6.02 -2.33
N GLN A 160 -2.47 7.28 -2.46
CA GLN A 160 -1.18 7.67 -3.07
C GLN A 160 -1.02 7.08 -4.47
N ALA A 161 -2.12 7.05 -5.24
CA ALA A 161 -2.20 6.47 -6.57
C ALA A 161 -2.40 7.55 -7.63
N LEU A 162 -1.72 7.42 -8.76
CA LEU A 162 -1.87 8.23 -9.96
C LEU A 162 -2.82 7.53 -10.91
N VAL A 163 -3.82 8.25 -11.42
CA VAL A 163 -4.88 7.73 -12.29
C VAL A 163 -5.23 8.73 -13.39
N GLY A 164 -6.08 8.34 -14.33
CA GLY A 164 -6.56 9.20 -15.41
C GLY A 164 -5.80 8.99 -16.72
N ASP A 165 -6.16 9.76 -17.73
CA ASP A 165 -5.75 9.52 -19.12
C ASP A 165 -4.24 9.56 -19.33
N ASP A 166 -3.52 10.44 -18.63
CA ASP A 166 -2.05 10.46 -18.70
C ASP A 166 -1.45 9.14 -18.21
N ALA A 167 -1.96 8.62 -17.07
CA ALA A 167 -1.50 7.34 -16.55
C ALA A 167 -1.84 6.19 -17.51
N TYR A 168 -3.01 6.22 -18.13
CA TYR A 168 -3.43 5.21 -19.10
C TYR A 168 -2.56 5.23 -20.35
N SER A 169 -2.24 6.43 -20.85
CA SER A 169 -1.38 6.60 -22.03
C SER A 169 0.00 6.02 -21.83
N ILE A 170 0.64 6.29 -20.69
CA ILE A 170 1.97 5.71 -20.40
C ILE A 170 1.91 4.18 -20.28
N ILE A 171 0.85 3.62 -19.66
CA ILE A 171 0.70 2.17 -19.58
C ILE A 171 0.51 1.54 -20.96
N GLU A 172 -0.31 2.16 -21.83
CA GLU A 172 -0.58 1.64 -23.18
C GLU A 172 0.64 1.72 -24.12
N GLN A 173 1.57 2.63 -23.86
CA GLN A 173 2.82 2.76 -24.63
C GLN A 173 3.92 1.78 -24.18
N ASN A 174 3.71 1.02 -23.12
CA ASN A 174 4.70 0.15 -22.53
C ASN A 174 4.16 -1.27 -22.32
N ASN A 175 5.01 -2.27 -22.50
CA ASN A 175 4.68 -3.65 -22.17
C ASN A 175 5.61 -4.14 -21.06
N ALA A 176 5.05 -4.84 -20.07
CA ALA A 176 5.81 -5.42 -18.98
C ALA A 176 5.94 -6.94 -19.12
N ASP A 177 7.05 -7.49 -18.61
CA ASP A 177 7.25 -8.92 -18.50
C ASP A 177 6.43 -9.51 -17.36
N ILE A 178 6.22 -8.69 -16.30
CA ILE A 178 5.48 -9.11 -15.12
C ILE A 178 4.80 -7.93 -14.44
N PHE A 179 3.59 -8.15 -13.92
CA PHE A 179 2.83 -7.18 -13.15
C PHE A 179 2.48 -7.74 -11.78
N PHE A 180 2.79 -6.98 -10.73
CA PHE A 180 2.37 -7.27 -9.37
C PHE A 180 1.39 -6.22 -8.87
N PHE A 181 0.27 -6.67 -8.34
CA PHE A 181 -0.79 -5.80 -7.85
C PHE A 181 -1.56 -6.45 -6.69
N SER A 182 -2.42 -5.68 -6.05
CA SER A 182 -3.33 -6.17 -5.03
C SER A 182 -4.74 -5.63 -5.26
N CYS A 183 -5.71 -6.27 -4.65
CA CYS A 183 -7.09 -5.81 -4.56
C CYS A 183 -7.55 -5.77 -3.11
N ARG A 184 -8.77 -5.32 -2.86
CA ARG A 184 -9.33 -5.28 -1.51
C ARG A 184 -9.96 -6.60 -1.10
N GLY A 185 -10.52 -7.34 -2.03
CA GLY A 185 -11.12 -8.65 -1.77
C GLY A 185 -11.09 -9.57 -2.98
N LEU A 186 -11.00 -10.85 -2.70
CA LEU A 186 -11.16 -11.96 -3.62
C LEU A 186 -12.43 -12.70 -3.20
N SER A 187 -13.48 -12.62 -3.99
CA SER A 187 -14.75 -13.28 -3.69
C SER A 187 -14.68 -14.80 -3.87
N ASP A 188 -15.61 -15.52 -3.25
CA ASP A 188 -15.70 -16.98 -3.37
C ASP A 188 -15.97 -17.44 -4.82
N GLU A 189 -16.58 -16.55 -5.64
CA GLU A 189 -16.79 -16.81 -7.06
C GLU A 189 -15.56 -16.51 -7.95
N GLY A 190 -14.43 -16.16 -7.36
CA GLY A 190 -13.20 -15.90 -8.08
C GLY A 190 -13.07 -14.47 -8.66
N PHE A 191 -13.91 -13.51 -8.23
CA PHE A 191 -13.78 -12.12 -8.67
C PHE A 191 -12.86 -11.33 -7.75
N LEU A 192 -11.89 -10.65 -8.34
CA LEU A 192 -11.07 -9.63 -7.67
C LEU A 192 -11.90 -8.34 -7.57
N THR A 193 -12.03 -7.81 -6.37
CA THR A 193 -12.93 -6.67 -6.11
C THR A 193 -12.23 -5.55 -5.32
N ASP A 194 -12.67 -4.31 -5.54
CA ASP A 194 -12.14 -3.12 -4.86
C ASP A 194 -13.23 -2.04 -4.69
N ILE A 195 -12.91 -0.95 -4.00
CA ILE A 195 -13.78 0.21 -3.80
C ILE A 195 -13.48 1.37 -4.76
N SER A 196 -12.42 1.27 -5.55
CA SER A 196 -11.95 2.33 -6.46
C SER A 196 -12.04 1.89 -7.92
N ALA A 197 -13.03 2.39 -8.64
CA ALA A 197 -13.14 2.16 -10.08
C ALA A 197 -11.94 2.70 -10.86
N GLN A 198 -11.38 3.84 -10.43
CA GLN A 198 -10.23 4.48 -11.09
C GLN A 198 -8.95 3.63 -10.94
N GLU A 199 -8.66 3.11 -9.73
CA GLU A 199 -7.53 2.21 -9.52
C GLU A 199 -7.72 0.88 -10.27
N ASN A 200 -8.95 0.36 -10.31
CA ASN A 200 -9.28 -0.84 -11.08
C ASN A 200 -9.05 -0.61 -12.58
N TYR A 201 -9.35 0.57 -13.10
CA TYR A 201 -9.11 0.86 -14.51
C TYR A 201 -7.60 0.86 -14.85
N VAL A 202 -6.76 1.46 -13.99
CA VAL A 202 -5.29 1.40 -14.11
C VAL A 202 -4.82 -0.06 -14.11
N ARG A 203 -5.26 -0.87 -13.12
CA ARG A 203 -4.88 -2.28 -13.00
C ARG A 203 -5.28 -3.10 -14.23
N ARG A 204 -6.50 -2.91 -14.76
CA ARG A 204 -6.93 -3.59 -15.99
C ARG A 204 -6.03 -3.26 -17.18
N LYS A 205 -5.61 -2.00 -17.33
CA LYS A 205 -4.66 -1.61 -18.36
C LYS A 205 -3.30 -2.30 -18.14
N MET A 206 -2.78 -2.33 -16.93
CA MET A 206 -1.53 -3.02 -16.60
C MET A 206 -1.61 -4.53 -16.84
N ILE A 207 -2.74 -5.19 -16.47
CA ILE A 207 -2.97 -6.61 -16.79
C ILE A 207 -2.89 -6.85 -18.29
N LYS A 208 -3.59 -6.04 -19.09
CA LYS A 208 -3.64 -6.17 -20.56
C LYS A 208 -2.26 -6.00 -21.22
N HIS A 209 -1.40 -5.18 -20.64
CA HIS A 209 -0.07 -4.85 -21.17
C HIS A 209 1.07 -5.60 -20.46
N SER A 210 0.76 -6.74 -19.83
CA SER A 210 1.75 -7.60 -19.14
C SER A 210 1.71 -9.00 -19.68
N LYS A 211 2.88 -9.62 -19.82
CA LYS A 211 2.98 -11.06 -20.19
C LYS A 211 2.48 -11.97 -19.06
N ARG A 212 2.72 -11.59 -17.80
CA ARG A 212 2.32 -12.33 -16.61
C ARG A 212 1.81 -11.33 -15.57
N SER A 213 0.69 -11.65 -14.91
CA SER A 213 0.08 -10.80 -13.88
C SER A 213 -0.17 -11.60 -12.61
N TYR A 214 0.31 -11.12 -11.48
CA TYR A 214 0.17 -11.81 -10.20
C TYR A 214 -0.52 -10.93 -9.16
N LEU A 215 -1.59 -11.47 -8.58
CA LEU A 215 -2.29 -10.86 -7.46
C LEU A 215 -1.54 -11.17 -6.15
N LEU A 216 -1.14 -10.15 -5.41
CA LEU A 216 -0.65 -10.26 -4.03
C LEU A 216 -1.86 -10.20 -3.09
N CYS A 217 -2.31 -11.35 -2.60
CA CYS A 217 -3.56 -11.50 -1.84
C CYS A 217 -3.29 -12.11 -0.47
N ALA A 218 -3.33 -11.30 0.58
CA ALA A 218 -3.30 -11.82 1.94
C ALA A 218 -4.57 -12.64 2.22
N SER A 219 -4.44 -13.73 2.98
CA SER A 219 -5.51 -14.69 3.26
C SER A 219 -6.77 -14.02 3.82
N GLU A 220 -6.62 -12.96 4.59
CA GLU A 220 -7.75 -12.18 5.12
C GLU A 220 -8.66 -11.54 4.07
N LYS A 221 -8.20 -11.43 2.81
CA LYS A 221 -8.97 -10.86 1.71
C LYS A 221 -9.83 -11.88 0.97
N VAL A 222 -9.58 -13.16 1.19
CA VAL A 222 -10.34 -14.26 0.58
C VAL A 222 -11.74 -14.31 1.19
N GLY A 223 -12.74 -14.59 0.36
CA GLY A 223 -14.17 -14.58 0.73
C GLY A 223 -14.78 -13.17 0.85
N LYS A 224 -13.99 -12.09 0.61
CA LYS A 224 -14.49 -10.71 0.68
C LYS A 224 -14.84 -10.16 -0.69
N LYS A 225 -16.00 -9.49 -0.78
CA LYS A 225 -16.51 -8.87 -2.01
C LYS A 225 -16.77 -7.39 -1.78
N TYR A 226 -16.26 -6.55 -2.68
CA TYR A 226 -16.44 -5.10 -2.65
C TYR A 226 -17.15 -4.60 -3.89
N TYR A 227 -17.49 -3.31 -3.92
CA TYR A 227 -18.43 -2.71 -4.85
C TYR A 227 -18.03 -2.80 -6.33
N HIS A 228 -16.73 -2.66 -6.66
CA HIS A 228 -16.26 -2.69 -8.04
C HIS A 228 -15.50 -3.97 -8.36
N ASN A 229 -15.95 -4.70 -9.37
CA ASN A 229 -15.16 -5.79 -9.92
C ASN A 229 -13.94 -5.24 -10.67
N LEU A 230 -12.77 -5.84 -10.43
CA LEU A 230 -11.56 -5.59 -11.19
C LEU A 230 -11.50 -6.54 -12.42
N CYS A 231 -11.42 -7.83 -12.16
CA CYS A 231 -11.35 -8.92 -13.13
C CYS A 231 -11.68 -10.24 -12.42
N SER A 232 -11.62 -11.37 -13.12
CA SER A 232 -11.68 -12.70 -12.54
C SER A 232 -10.27 -13.27 -12.29
N THR A 233 -10.17 -14.36 -11.56
CA THR A 233 -8.93 -15.13 -11.40
C THR A 233 -8.42 -15.70 -12.72
N ASP A 234 -9.30 -15.94 -13.68
CA ASP A 234 -8.95 -16.46 -15.02
C ASP A 234 -8.24 -15.43 -15.91
N ASP A 235 -8.36 -14.14 -15.57
CA ASP A 235 -7.74 -13.03 -16.31
C ASP A 235 -6.28 -12.79 -15.90
N ILE A 236 -5.75 -13.52 -14.92
CA ILE A 236 -4.42 -13.33 -14.35
C ILE A 236 -3.61 -14.63 -14.35
N THR A 237 -2.29 -14.51 -14.25
CA THR A 237 -1.39 -15.68 -14.26
C THR A 237 -1.45 -16.48 -12.97
N GLY A 238 -1.69 -15.81 -11.83
CA GLY A 238 -1.77 -16.51 -10.55
C GLY A 238 -1.92 -15.58 -9.35
N ILE A 239 -2.04 -16.22 -8.19
CA ILE A 239 -2.20 -15.56 -6.89
C ILE A 239 -1.00 -15.93 -6.00
N ILE A 240 -0.43 -14.93 -5.34
CA ILE A 240 0.63 -15.09 -4.35
C ILE A 240 0.04 -14.71 -2.99
N SER A 241 0.09 -15.65 -2.05
CA SER A 241 -0.37 -15.47 -0.67
C SER A 241 0.74 -15.84 0.31
N GLU A 242 0.63 -15.35 1.55
CA GLU A 242 1.51 -15.73 2.66
C GLU A 242 1.31 -17.19 3.07
N ILE A 243 0.10 -17.70 2.90
CA ILE A 243 -0.20 -19.12 3.09
C ILE A 243 -0.08 -19.82 1.74
N ASP A 244 0.30 -21.09 1.77
CA ASP A 244 0.23 -21.91 0.58
C ASP A 244 -1.25 -22.15 0.27
N ALA A 245 -1.62 -21.96 -1.01
CA ALA A 245 -3.00 -22.16 -1.44
C ALA A 245 -3.45 -23.56 -1.03
N PRO A 246 -4.63 -23.73 -0.44
CA PRO A 246 -5.20 -25.06 -0.33
C PRO A 246 -5.26 -25.65 -1.74
N LYS A 247 -4.68 -26.84 -1.89
CA LYS A 247 -4.71 -27.62 -3.15
C LYS A 247 -6.13 -27.91 -3.59
#